data_77294f5d4794d93b9df32e6a95d38b59
#
_entry.id   77294f5d4794d93b9df32e6a95d38b59
#
_cell.length_a   1.000
_cell.length_b   1.000
_cell.length_c   1.000
_cell.angle_alpha   90.00
_cell.angle_beta   90.00
_cell.angle_gamma   90.00
#
_symmetry.space_group_name_H-M   'P 1'
#
loop_
_entity.id
_entity.type
_entity.pdbx_description
1 polymer ?
#
loop_
_entity_poly.entity_id
_entity_poly.type
_entity_poly.pdbx_seq_one_letter_code
_entity_poly.pdbx_strand_id
1 'polypeptide(L)'
;TELNRSEVARIATFNIKVFGETKMGKPAVIDVLVDTVLKYDLVAVQEIKDMDQTVPYDFLDALNNKSFSTWDMVLSPRSGLQDDDQSSQEQYAFYYNTSVFRSMGNGTLHNDSIDDSFQREPFIAQFELLDSNGTSTGFDLSLITIHTKPGAALSEINALPHVVDTYLENNPNESEIVILG
;
A
#
# COMPACT_ATOMS: atom_id res chain seq x y z
N THR A 1 18.89 24.41 0.16
CA THR A 1 18.56 24.18 -1.27
C THR A 1 17.22 23.47 -1.26
N GLU A 2 16.14 24.12 -1.75
CA GLU A 2 14.88 23.44 -2.00
C GLU A 2 15.14 22.44 -3.13
N LEU A 3 14.96 21.15 -2.87
CA LEU A 3 15.02 20.11 -3.88
C LEU A 3 13.90 20.36 -4.88
N ASN A 4 14.23 20.39 -6.16
CA ASN A 4 13.26 20.54 -7.22
C ASN A 4 12.27 19.36 -7.16
N ARG A 5 10.97 19.61 -7.35
CA ARG A 5 9.92 18.56 -7.26
C ARG A 5 10.15 17.40 -8.23
N SER A 6 10.94 17.60 -9.28
CA SER A 6 11.34 16.57 -10.23
C SER A 6 12.50 15.67 -9.75
N GLU A 7 13.08 15.95 -8.58
CA GLU A 7 14.24 15.22 -8.05
C GLU A 7 13.90 14.40 -6.81
N VAL A 8 12.63 14.40 -6.34
CA VAL A 8 12.22 13.76 -5.09
C VAL A 8 10.93 12.97 -5.33
N ALA A 9 11.01 11.66 -5.20
CA ALA A 9 9.82 10.80 -5.10
C ALA A 9 9.24 10.89 -3.67
N ARG A 10 7.93 10.99 -3.57
CA ARG A 10 7.20 11.14 -2.30
C ARG A 10 6.36 9.92 -2.03
N ILE A 11 6.64 9.28 -0.91
CA ILE A 11 5.89 8.11 -0.43
C ILE A 11 5.11 8.51 0.81
N ALA A 12 3.88 8.03 0.93
CA ALA A 12 3.03 8.24 2.10
C ALA A 12 2.30 6.97 2.51
N THR A 13 1.82 6.98 3.75
CA THR A 13 0.84 6.01 4.27
C THR A 13 -0.44 6.74 4.66
N PHE A 14 -1.60 6.14 4.41
CA PHE A 14 -2.88 6.78 4.68
C PHE A 14 -3.96 5.76 5.08
N ASN A 15 -4.29 5.73 6.36
CA ASN A 15 -5.47 5.02 6.83
C ASN A 15 -6.74 5.82 6.49
N ILE A 16 -7.55 5.34 5.54
CA ILE A 16 -8.77 6.03 5.10
C ILE A 16 -9.99 5.70 5.99
N LYS A 17 -9.79 4.96 7.06
CA LYS A 17 -10.83 4.55 8.03
C LYS A 17 -12.11 4.02 7.38
N VAL A 18 -12.24 2.70 7.30
CA VAL A 18 -13.41 2.02 6.72
C VAL A 18 -13.71 2.54 5.30
N PHE A 19 -12.76 2.27 4.40
CA PHE A 19 -12.90 2.67 3.00
C PHE A 19 -13.66 1.58 2.23
N GLY A 20 -14.96 1.78 2.14
CA GLY A 20 -15.89 0.91 1.42
C GLY A 20 -16.89 1.73 0.60
N GLU A 21 -17.88 1.06 0.00
CA GLU A 21 -18.88 1.64 -0.92
C GLU A 21 -19.55 2.91 -0.36
N THR A 22 -19.93 2.91 0.94
CA THR A 22 -20.60 4.06 1.57
C THR A 22 -19.73 5.32 1.52
N LYS A 23 -18.41 5.18 1.60
CA LYS A 23 -17.48 6.31 1.51
C LYS A 23 -17.21 6.64 0.05
N MET A 24 -17.04 5.63 -0.81
CA MET A 24 -16.85 5.81 -2.25
C MET A 24 -18.05 6.52 -2.89
N GLY A 25 -19.26 6.25 -2.42
CA GLY A 25 -20.50 6.92 -2.83
C GLY A 25 -20.65 8.39 -2.38
N LYS A 26 -19.63 9.02 -1.80
CA LYS A 26 -19.64 10.42 -1.34
C LYS A 26 -18.68 11.30 -2.16
N PRO A 27 -19.11 11.90 -3.27
CA PRO A 27 -18.22 12.60 -4.21
C PRO A 27 -17.31 13.64 -3.54
N ALA A 28 -17.84 14.45 -2.61
CA ALA A 28 -17.06 15.47 -1.93
C ALA A 28 -15.96 14.88 -1.03
N VAL A 29 -16.16 13.67 -0.48
CA VAL A 29 -15.13 12.96 0.29
C VAL A 29 -14.07 12.41 -0.66
N ILE A 30 -14.50 11.79 -1.75
CA ILE A 30 -13.60 11.24 -2.75
C ILE A 30 -12.72 12.33 -3.37
N ASP A 31 -13.29 13.49 -3.67
CA ASP A 31 -12.52 14.64 -4.16
C ASP A 31 -11.35 15.00 -3.22
N VAL A 32 -11.60 15.06 -1.91
CA VAL A 32 -10.56 15.35 -0.91
C VAL A 32 -9.52 14.22 -0.82
N LEU A 33 -9.96 12.97 -0.87
CA LEU A 33 -9.06 11.82 -0.83
C LEU A 33 -8.15 11.79 -2.06
N VAL A 34 -8.71 11.99 -3.25
CA VAL A 34 -7.97 12.08 -4.50
C VAL A 34 -6.97 13.22 -4.45
N ASP A 35 -7.38 14.44 -4.04
CA ASP A 35 -6.47 15.58 -3.90
C ASP A 35 -5.36 15.35 -2.88
N THR A 36 -5.62 14.51 -1.89
CA THR A 36 -4.62 14.15 -0.90
C THR A 36 -3.59 13.18 -1.49
N VAL A 37 -4.05 12.12 -2.14
CA VAL A 37 -3.18 11.11 -2.76
C VAL A 37 -2.33 11.71 -3.87
N LEU A 38 -2.91 12.57 -4.72
CA LEU A 38 -2.19 13.22 -5.83
C LEU A 38 -1.07 14.20 -5.40
N LYS A 39 -0.87 14.43 -4.10
CA LYS A 39 0.29 15.19 -3.58
C LYS A 39 1.55 14.34 -3.48
N TYR A 40 1.42 13.04 -3.60
CA TYR A 40 2.48 12.05 -3.48
C TYR A 40 2.67 11.32 -4.80
N ASP A 41 3.65 10.44 -4.86
CA ASP A 41 3.94 9.63 -6.02
C ASP A 41 3.63 8.15 -5.77
N LEU A 42 3.57 7.75 -4.48
CA LEU A 42 3.11 6.45 -4.03
C LEU A 42 2.44 6.59 -2.67
N VAL A 43 1.27 5.97 -2.48
CA VAL A 43 0.54 5.99 -1.21
C VAL A 43 0.10 4.57 -0.84
N ALA A 44 0.54 4.12 0.34
CA ALA A 44 0.02 2.92 0.98
C ALA A 44 -1.31 3.25 1.68
N VAL A 45 -2.40 2.64 1.23
CA VAL A 45 -3.73 2.84 1.81
C VAL A 45 -4.13 1.64 2.65
N GLN A 46 -4.60 1.89 3.89
CA GLN A 46 -5.11 0.89 4.82
C GLN A 46 -6.62 1.04 5.04
N GLU A 47 -7.22 0.03 5.65
CA GLU A 47 -8.64 -0.08 5.98
C GLU A 47 -9.57 -0.05 4.75
N ILE A 48 -9.17 -0.66 3.64
CA ILE A 48 -10.08 -0.90 2.54
C ILE A 48 -11.01 -2.05 2.95
N LYS A 49 -12.27 -1.72 3.20
CA LYS A 49 -13.32 -2.64 3.68
C LYS A 49 -14.43 -2.75 2.64
N ASP A 50 -14.19 -3.55 1.64
CA ASP A 50 -15.12 -3.77 0.54
C ASP A 50 -15.20 -5.26 0.20
N MET A 51 -16.40 -5.86 0.38
CA MET A 51 -16.59 -7.28 0.12
C MET A 51 -16.57 -7.61 -1.37
N ASP A 52 -17.11 -6.72 -2.18
CA ASP A 52 -17.20 -6.89 -3.64
C ASP A 52 -15.90 -6.52 -4.35
N GLN A 53 -14.97 -5.91 -3.60
CA GLN A 53 -13.63 -5.52 -4.06
C GLN A 53 -13.65 -4.58 -5.28
N THR A 54 -14.68 -3.75 -5.42
CA THR A 54 -14.82 -2.75 -6.49
C THR A 54 -14.20 -1.42 -6.11
N VAL A 55 -14.29 -1.03 -4.82
CA VAL A 55 -13.84 0.26 -4.30
C VAL A 55 -12.36 0.57 -4.61
N PRO A 56 -11.40 -0.38 -4.51
CA PRO A 56 -10.03 -0.08 -4.89
C PRO A 56 -9.88 0.37 -6.35
N TYR A 57 -10.62 -0.26 -7.26
CA TYR A 57 -10.60 0.06 -8.69
C TYR A 57 -11.34 1.36 -8.98
N ASP A 58 -12.50 1.58 -8.38
CA ASP A 58 -13.27 2.83 -8.52
C ASP A 58 -12.45 4.03 -8.04
N PHE A 59 -11.66 3.84 -6.98
CA PHE A 59 -10.78 4.89 -6.48
C PHE A 59 -9.57 5.12 -7.41
N LEU A 60 -9.00 4.05 -7.99
CA LEU A 60 -7.98 4.16 -9.03
C LEU A 60 -8.49 4.93 -10.25
N ASP A 61 -9.72 4.65 -10.68
CA ASP A 61 -10.37 5.38 -11.76
C ASP A 61 -10.57 6.86 -11.40
N ALA A 62 -10.97 7.16 -10.15
CA ALA A 62 -11.08 8.54 -9.68
C ALA A 62 -9.72 9.28 -9.68
N LEU A 63 -8.62 8.62 -9.30
CA LEU A 63 -7.27 9.18 -9.42
C LEU A 63 -6.92 9.47 -10.88
N ASN A 64 -7.12 8.51 -11.77
CA ASN A 64 -6.82 8.64 -13.20
C ASN A 64 -7.68 9.70 -13.89
N ASN A 65 -8.93 9.87 -13.49
CA ASN A 65 -9.82 10.89 -14.03
C ASN A 65 -9.39 12.32 -13.65
N LYS A 66 -8.68 12.50 -12.53
CA LYS A 66 -8.25 13.82 -12.03
C LYS A 66 -6.77 14.10 -12.28
N SER A 67 -5.95 13.07 -12.41
CA SER A 67 -4.50 13.21 -12.59
C SER A 67 -4.13 13.51 -14.05
N PHE A 68 -3.02 14.24 -14.23
CA PHE A 68 -2.36 14.37 -15.52
C PHE A 68 -1.43 13.18 -15.84
N SER A 69 -1.05 12.40 -14.83
CA SER A 69 -0.23 11.19 -14.95
C SER A 69 -1.11 9.96 -14.80
N THR A 70 -0.68 8.85 -15.36
CA THR A 70 -1.35 7.56 -15.17
C THR A 70 -0.97 6.99 -13.80
N TRP A 71 -1.98 6.52 -13.08
CA TRP A 71 -1.84 5.81 -11.82
C TRP A 71 -2.19 4.34 -12.00
N ASP A 72 -1.54 3.51 -11.21
CA ASP A 72 -1.83 2.09 -11.10
C ASP A 72 -1.79 1.68 -9.62
N MET A 73 -2.14 0.45 -9.31
CA MET A 73 -2.12 -0.05 -7.93
C MET A 73 -1.60 -1.47 -7.83
N VAL A 74 -1.03 -1.78 -6.67
CA VAL A 74 -0.82 -3.14 -6.18
C VAL A 74 -1.77 -3.36 -5.01
N LEU A 75 -2.69 -4.31 -5.16
CA LEU A 75 -3.76 -4.61 -4.19
C LEU A 75 -3.50 -5.94 -3.50
N SER A 76 -3.60 -5.96 -2.17
CA SER A 76 -3.50 -7.20 -1.40
C SER A 76 -4.74 -8.08 -1.57
N PRO A 77 -4.62 -9.41 -1.35
CA PRO A 77 -5.77 -10.20 -0.95
C PRO A 77 -6.46 -9.60 0.28
N ARG A 78 -7.70 -10.00 0.54
CA ARG A 78 -8.37 -9.65 1.80
C ARG A 78 -7.73 -10.41 2.95
N SER A 79 -7.47 -9.73 4.05
CA SER A 79 -6.83 -10.28 5.24
C SER A 79 -7.52 -9.80 6.51
N GLY A 80 -7.33 -10.52 7.57
CA GLY A 80 -7.92 -10.25 8.89
C GLY A 80 -8.45 -11.54 9.51
N LEU A 81 -8.26 -11.63 10.84
CA LEU A 81 -8.79 -12.76 11.60
C LEU A 81 -10.29 -12.95 11.33
N GLN A 82 -10.69 -14.15 11.34
CA GLN A 82 -12.05 -14.67 11.27
C GLN A 82 -12.46 -14.94 9.83
N ASP A 83 -12.03 -16.08 9.38
CA ASP A 83 -12.56 -16.71 8.16
C ASP A 83 -14.10 -16.75 8.17
N ASP A 84 -14.72 -16.69 9.37
CA ASP A 84 -16.17 -16.70 9.56
C ASP A 84 -16.83 -15.32 9.35
N ASP A 85 -16.08 -14.21 9.45
CA ASP A 85 -16.61 -12.85 9.26
C ASP A 85 -15.81 -12.08 8.19
N GLN A 86 -16.12 -12.37 6.94
CA GLN A 86 -15.52 -11.68 5.80
C GLN A 86 -15.77 -10.16 5.80
N SER A 87 -16.82 -9.69 6.52
CA SER A 87 -17.11 -8.25 6.61
C SER A 87 -16.08 -7.48 7.43
N SER A 88 -15.34 -8.17 8.31
CA SER A 88 -14.27 -7.57 9.12
C SER A 88 -12.92 -7.53 8.42
N GLN A 89 -12.74 -8.31 7.36
CA GLN A 89 -11.50 -8.33 6.59
C GLN A 89 -11.25 -7.01 5.87
N GLU A 90 -9.98 -6.70 5.71
CA GLU A 90 -9.48 -5.49 5.04
C GLU A 90 -8.53 -5.84 3.90
N GLN A 91 -8.25 -4.85 3.06
CA GLN A 91 -7.19 -4.91 2.07
C GLN A 91 -6.25 -3.73 2.24
N TYR A 92 -5.03 -3.91 1.77
CA TYR A 92 -4.05 -2.86 1.54
C TYR A 92 -3.97 -2.57 0.05
N ALA A 93 -3.73 -1.31 -0.30
CA ALA A 93 -3.41 -0.95 -1.68
C ALA A 93 -2.24 0.03 -1.70
N PHE A 94 -1.29 -0.20 -2.60
CA PHE A 94 -0.29 0.79 -2.98
C PHE A 94 -0.73 1.44 -4.28
N TYR A 95 -1.24 2.67 -4.22
CA TYR A 95 -1.51 3.48 -5.41
C TYR A 95 -0.25 4.24 -5.78
N TYR A 96 0.16 4.19 -7.05
CA TYR A 96 1.40 4.81 -7.49
C TYR A 96 1.29 5.47 -8.87
N ASN A 97 2.05 6.55 -9.05
CA ASN A 97 2.22 7.25 -10.32
C ASN A 97 3.18 6.45 -11.21
N THR A 98 2.70 5.94 -12.34
CA THR A 98 3.46 5.08 -13.25
C THR A 98 4.59 5.80 -13.99
N SER A 99 4.64 7.14 -13.95
CA SER A 99 5.78 7.90 -14.47
C SER A 99 6.93 8.04 -13.47
N VAL A 100 6.72 7.66 -12.20
CA VAL A 100 7.72 7.75 -11.12
C VAL A 100 8.11 6.37 -10.62
N PHE A 101 7.14 5.47 -10.50
CA PHE A 101 7.36 4.12 -10.00
C PHE A 101 6.85 3.07 -10.99
N ARG A 102 7.52 1.93 -10.98
CA ARG A 102 7.06 0.69 -11.63
C ARG A 102 6.97 -0.40 -10.57
N SER A 103 5.83 -1.08 -10.48
CA SER A 103 5.70 -2.26 -9.65
C SER A 103 6.53 -3.42 -10.22
N MET A 104 7.23 -4.14 -9.34
CA MET A 104 8.03 -5.30 -9.70
C MET A 104 7.28 -6.63 -9.49
N GLY A 105 5.94 -6.56 -9.26
CA GLY A 105 5.09 -7.73 -9.08
C GLY A 105 3.78 -7.39 -8.40
N ASN A 106 3.02 -8.43 -8.06
CA ASN A 106 1.68 -8.28 -7.48
C ASN A 106 1.69 -8.06 -5.95
N GLY A 107 2.86 -8.06 -5.33
CA GLY A 107 2.98 -8.07 -3.87
C GLY A 107 2.54 -9.39 -3.23
N THR A 108 2.77 -9.51 -1.94
CA THR A 108 2.39 -10.70 -1.16
C THR A 108 2.06 -10.33 0.28
N LEU A 109 1.09 -11.01 0.89
CA LEU A 109 0.91 -10.99 2.33
C LEU A 109 2.00 -11.85 2.99
N HIS A 110 2.50 -11.40 4.14
CA HIS A 110 3.38 -12.23 4.96
C HIS A 110 2.62 -13.48 5.40
N ASN A 111 3.26 -14.62 5.32
CA ASN A 111 2.67 -15.87 5.80
C ASN A 111 3.02 -16.07 7.28
N ASP A 112 2.10 -15.77 8.17
CA ASP A 112 2.25 -15.98 9.61
C ASP A 112 1.45 -17.19 10.15
N SER A 113 1.08 -18.12 9.28
CA SER A 113 0.27 -19.31 9.61
C SER A 113 0.85 -20.20 10.73
N ILE A 114 2.13 -20.03 11.07
CA ILE A 114 2.79 -20.78 12.14
C ILE A 114 2.59 -20.09 13.49
N ASP A 115 2.78 -18.75 13.53
CA ASP A 115 2.85 -17.97 14.76
C ASP A 115 1.60 -17.14 15.03
N ASP A 116 0.76 -16.94 14.00
CA ASP A 116 -0.48 -16.14 14.05
C ASP A 116 -0.29 -14.80 14.79
N SER A 117 0.79 -14.11 14.41
CA SER A 117 1.29 -12.93 15.11
C SER A 117 0.51 -11.66 14.77
N PHE A 118 -0.20 -11.65 13.63
CA PHE A 118 -0.86 -10.47 13.10
C PHE A 118 -2.37 -10.66 13.00
N GLN A 119 -3.12 -9.63 13.40
CA GLN A 119 -4.57 -9.57 13.14
C GLN A 119 -4.85 -9.48 11.64
N ARG A 120 -3.98 -8.76 10.94
CA ARG A 120 -3.95 -8.61 9.48
C ARG A 120 -2.49 -8.69 9.07
N GLU A 121 -2.18 -9.66 8.25
CA GLU A 121 -0.81 -9.92 7.82
C GLU A 121 -0.24 -8.71 7.08
N PRO A 122 1.02 -8.33 7.33
CA PRO A 122 1.69 -7.28 6.57
C PRO A 122 1.70 -7.56 5.07
N PHE A 123 1.46 -6.54 4.26
CA PHE A 123 1.50 -6.64 2.81
C PHE A 123 2.79 -6.03 2.27
N ILE A 124 3.49 -6.77 1.43
CA ILE A 124 4.81 -6.43 0.90
C ILE A 124 4.70 -6.28 -0.62
N ALA A 125 5.20 -5.17 -1.14
CA ALA A 125 5.33 -4.96 -2.59
C ALA A 125 6.63 -4.23 -2.91
N GLN A 126 7.27 -4.61 -4.03
CA GLN A 126 8.52 -4.03 -4.50
C GLN A 126 8.25 -3.07 -5.65
N PHE A 127 8.95 -1.94 -5.63
CA PHE A 127 8.83 -0.89 -6.63
C PHE A 127 10.21 -0.43 -7.10
N GLU A 128 10.32 -0.18 -8.39
CA GLU A 128 11.48 0.42 -9.01
C GLU A 128 11.23 1.91 -9.27
N LEU A 129 12.20 2.75 -8.97
CA LEU A 129 12.17 4.18 -9.27
C LEU A 129 12.57 4.44 -10.72
N LEU A 130 11.78 5.25 -11.41
CA LEU A 130 12.01 5.66 -12.78
C LEU A 130 12.57 7.09 -12.85
N ASP A 131 13.40 7.35 -13.86
CA ASP A 131 13.85 8.70 -14.20
C ASP A 131 12.77 9.48 -14.98
N SER A 132 13.02 10.74 -15.30
CA SER A 132 12.10 11.60 -16.04
C SER A 132 11.77 11.12 -17.47
N ASN A 133 12.51 10.16 -18.00
CA ASN A 133 12.27 9.52 -19.29
C ASN A 133 11.52 8.20 -19.18
N GLY A 134 11.13 7.80 -17.95
CA GLY A 134 10.48 6.50 -17.68
C GLY A 134 11.43 5.32 -17.72
N THR A 135 12.75 5.58 -17.62
CA THR A 135 13.78 4.54 -17.60
C THR A 135 14.14 4.18 -16.18
N SER A 136 14.46 2.90 -15.93
CA SER A 136 14.94 2.44 -14.62
C SER A 136 16.16 3.27 -14.17
N THR A 137 16.10 3.72 -12.92
CA THR A 137 17.28 4.33 -12.26
C THR A 137 18.24 3.29 -11.70
N GLY A 138 17.82 2.02 -11.65
CA GLY A 138 18.51 0.95 -10.94
C GLY A 138 18.32 1.00 -9.41
N PHE A 139 17.46 1.90 -8.91
CA PHE A 139 17.05 1.95 -7.51
C PHE A 139 15.67 1.31 -7.37
N ASP A 140 15.59 0.29 -6.54
CA ASP A 140 14.34 -0.35 -6.15
C ASP A 140 14.21 -0.35 -4.63
N LEU A 141 12.99 -0.53 -4.15
CA LEU A 141 12.69 -0.58 -2.73
C LEU A 141 11.49 -1.49 -2.48
N SER A 142 11.51 -2.15 -1.34
CA SER A 142 10.38 -2.93 -0.84
C SER A 142 9.62 -2.15 0.22
N LEU A 143 8.30 -2.05 0.03
CA LEU A 143 7.40 -1.41 0.97
C LEU A 143 6.62 -2.49 1.71
N ILE A 144 6.65 -2.43 3.03
CA ILE A 144 5.85 -3.28 3.93
C ILE A 144 4.80 -2.40 4.59
N THR A 145 3.52 -2.64 4.33
CA THR A 145 2.45 -1.92 5.02
C THR A 145 1.74 -2.81 6.03
N ILE A 146 1.40 -2.23 7.18
CA ILE A 146 0.71 -2.90 8.28
C ILE A 146 -0.39 -2.02 8.84
N HIS A 147 -1.51 -2.63 9.25
CA HIS A 147 -2.54 -2.00 10.06
C HIS A 147 -2.76 -2.82 11.33
N THR A 148 -2.10 -2.42 12.40
CA THR A 148 -2.11 -3.14 13.68
C THR A 148 -3.48 -3.09 14.37
N LYS A 149 -3.83 -4.16 15.09
CA LYS A 149 -4.95 -4.15 16.01
C LYS A 149 -4.61 -3.29 17.22
N PRO A 150 -5.44 -2.29 17.61
CA PRO A 150 -5.10 -1.38 18.70
C PRO A 150 -4.72 -2.08 20.02
N GLY A 151 -5.39 -3.19 20.36
CA GLY A 151 -5.09 -3.95 21.58
C GLY A 151 -3.88 -4.87 21.50
N ALA A 152 -3.32 -5.11 20.30
CA ALA A 152 -2.18 -5.98 20.02
C ALA A 152 -1.02 -5.24 19.33
N ALA A 153 -1.12 -3.92 19.15
CA ALA A 153 -0.17 -3.15 18.36
C ALA A 153 1.29 -3.37 18.78
N LEU A 154 1.57 -3.45 20.09
CA LEU A 154 2.93 -3.67 20.57
C LEU A 154 3.47 -5.06 20.19
N SER A 155 2.65 -6.11 20.29
CA SER A 155 3.07 -7.47 19.90
C SER A 155 3.25 -7.59 18.40
N GLU A 156 2.35 -7.01 17.61
CA GLU A 156 2.44 -7.02 16.15
C GLU A 156 3.66 -6.23 15.65
N ILE A 157 3.94 -5.05 16.24
CA ILE A 157 5.16 -4.28 15.92
C ILE A 157 6.43 -5.06 16.28
N ASN A 158 6.43 -5.75 17.42
CA ASN A 158 7.57 -6.58 17.83
C ASN A 158 7.79 -7.82 16.94
N ALA A 159 6.78 -8.24 16.18
CA ALA A 159 6.90 -9.33 15.21
C ALA A 159 7.45 -8.88 13.84
N LEU A 160 7.45 -7.57 13.54
CA LEU A 160 7.93 -7.03 12.25
C LEU A 160 9.39 -7.40 11.89
N PRO A 161 10.35 -7.52 12.82
CA PRO A 161 11.68 -8.00 12.47
C PRO A 161 11.66 -9.37 11.80
N HIS A 162 10.80 -10.30 12.26
CA HIS A 162 10.66 -11.62 11.63
C HIS A 162 10.09 -11.53 10.19
N VAL A 163 9.18 -10.58 9.95
CA VAL A 163 8.66 -10.31 8.59
C VAL A 163 9.79 -9.89 7.66
N VAL A 164 10.64 -8.95 8.13
CA VAL A 164 11.79 -8.45 7.37
C VAL A 164 12.80 -9.58 7.11
N ASP A 165 13.16 -10.34 8.14
CA ASP A 165 14.13 -11.43 8.03
C ASP A 165 13.64 -12.49 7.03
N THR A 166 12.39 -12.93 7.15
CA THR A 166 11.77 -13.89 6.22
C THR A 166 11.73 -13.36 4.78
N TYR A 167 11.43 -12.06 4.62
CA TYR A 167 11.42 -11.44 3.31
C TYR A 167 12.82 -11.42 2.68
N LEU A 168 13.85 -11.02 3.45
CA LEU A 168 15.23 -10.97 2.99
C LEU A 168 15.82 -12.36 2.68
N GLU A 169 15.44 -13.40 3.41
CA GLU A 169 15.83 -14.78 3.10
C GLU A 169 15.39 -15.20 1.69
N ASN A 170 14.21 -14.75 1.25
CA ASN A 170 13.67 -15.02 -0.08
C ASN A 170 14.10 -14.00 -1.14
N ASN A 171 14.61 -12.84 -0.74
CA ASN A 171 15.04 -11.74 -1.60
C ASN A 171 16.44 -11.24 -1.17
N PRO A 172 17.50 -12.07 -1.32
CA PRO A 172 18.82 -11.78 -0.73
C PRO A 172 19.55 -10.57 -1.34
N ASN A 173 19.07 -10.04 -2.45
CA ASN A 173 19.63 -8.84 -3.10
C ASN A 173 18.89 -7.55 -2.70
N GLU A 174 17.78 -7.67 -1.96
CA GLU A 174 17.05 -6.50 -1.47
C GLU A 174 17.80 -5.85 -0.30
N SER A 175 17.91 -4.54 -0.33
CA SER A 175 18.58 -3.77 0.74
C SER A 175 17.76 -2.57 1.24
N GLU A 176 16.78 -2.15 0.46
CA GLU A 176 16.01 -0.94 0.72
C GLU A 176 14.57 -1.31 1.14
N ILE A 177 14.35 -1.40 2.45
CA ILE A 177 13.03 -1.74 3.01
C ILE A 177 12.48 -0.55 3.80
N VAL A 178 11.23 -0.20 3.52
CA VAL A 178 10.48 0.82 4.27
C VAL A 178 9.19 0.19 4.83
N ILE A 179 8.99 0.33 6.14
CA ILE A 179 7.76 -0.11 6.82
C ILE A 179 6.85 1.09 7.01
N LEU A 180 5.58 0.92 6.64
CA LEU A 180 4.55 1.94 6.64
C LEU A 180 3.31 1.44 7.42
N GLY A 181 2.67 2.32 8.24
CA GLY A 181 1.49 1.95 9.01
C GLY A 181 0.74 3.12 9.60
#